data_3e532faf1673886186a68336e5f1020c
#
_entry.id   3e532faf1673886186a68336e5f1020c
#
_cell.length_a   1.000
_cell.length_b   1.000
_cell.length_c   1.000
_cell.angle_alpha   90.00
_cell.angle_beta   90.00
_cell.angle_gamma   90.00
#
_symmetry.space_group_name_H-M   'P 1'
#
loop_
_entity.id
_entity.type
_entity.pdbx_description
1 polymer ?
#
loop_
_entity_poly.entity_id
_entity_poly.type
_entity_poly.pdbx_seq_one_letter_code
_entity_poly.pdbx_strand_id
1 'polypeptide(L)'
;LNGSPLPSPEPLKRVVPLDLFPTSVIASSLVQKTYSANFPAEFGGGVINLTTKAIPRETFLTVSSDISVNGETTNQLGYTYYGSSQDWSGFDNGNRDLKPALAAHLASGQRISAGGVDTQAIASQLVTGRNAVIQRNRNLPPNGSANITGGTNFDIGDDATMGILFNAGYSNKWRTRDTLQQTASTLDLSQKELDFQRVITDNRIVVNGLVGVGIEAGDQKVRWTNVFIRDTLKQARLGVGTRQNLSPTATLMQQDTAWY
;
A
#
# COMPACT_ATOMS: atom_id res chain seq x y z
N LEU A 1 12.30 -5.58 11.85
CA LEU A 1 12.50 -6.95 11.42
C LEU A 1 13.92 -7.38 11.74
N ASN A 2 14.11 -8.49 12.45
CA ASN A 2 15.43 -8.97 12.88
C ASN A 2 16.26 -7.92 13.65
N GLY A 3 15.61 -7.07 14.43
CA GLY A 3 16.24 -5.99 15.18
C GLY A 3 16.42 -4.68 14.40
N SER A 4 16.22 -4.68 13.09
CA SER A 4 16.33 -3.47 12.26
C SER A 4 14.96 -2.79 12.08
N PRO A 5 14.88 -1.45 12.10
CA PRO A 5 13.66 -0.73 11.81
C PRO A 5 13.24 -0.93 10.35
N LEU A 6 11.94 -1.01 10.11
CA LEU A 6 11.38 -1.06 8.76
C LEU A 6 10.89 0.33 8.37
N PRO A 7 11.09 0.75 7.11
CA PRO A 7 10.47 1.96 6.61
C PRO A 7 8.95 1.79 6.55
N SER A 8 8.20 2.85 6.86
CA SER A 8 6.76 2.85 6.68
C SER A 8 6.41 2.94 5.18
N PRO A 9 5.49 2.11 4.68
CA PRO A 9 4.98 2.24 3.32
C PRO A 9 4.05 3.45 3.15
N GLU A 10 3.51 4.00 4.25
CA GLU A 10 2.68 5.20 4.22
C GLU A 10 3.51 6.44 4.52
N PRO A 11 3.55 7.43 3.60
CA PRO A 11 4.14 8.73 3.92
C PRO A 11 3.37 9.36 5.08
N LEU A 12 4.05 9.98 6.01
CA LEU A 12 3.51 10.64 7.21
C LEU A 12 3.01 9.71 8.34
N LYS A 13 3.07 8.40 8.20
CA LYS A 13 2.77 7.45 9.28
C LYS A 13 3.95 6.51 9.50
N ARG A 14 4.29 6.27 10.75
CA ARG A 14 5.34 5.30 11.14
C ARG A 14 4.72 3.94 11.49
N VAL A 15 3.88 3.42 10.59
CA VAL A 15 3.20 2.15 10.80
C VAL A 15 3.52 1.22 9.65
N VAL A 16 4.00 0.04 9.97
CA VAL A 16 4.16 -1.05 9.00
C VAL A 16 3.06 -2.07 9.28
N PRO A 17 2.12 -2.26 8.34
CA PRO A 17 1.09 -3.28 8.51
C PRO A 17 1.70 -4.68 8.62
N LEU A 18 1.36 -5.40 9.69
CA LEU A 18 1.94 -6.73 9.94
C LEU A 18 1.43 -7.80 8.99
N ASP A 19 0.28 -7.58 8.37
CA ASP A 19 -0.33 -8.44 7.35
C ASP A 19 0.46 -8.50 6.04
N LEU A 20 1.46 -7.64 5.88
CA LEU A 20 2.38 -7.68 4.75
C LEU A 20 3.43 -8.80 4.86
N PHE A 21 3.62 -9.35 6.08
CA PHE A 21 4.61 -10.39 6.33
C PHE A 21 3.95 -11.77 6.38
N PRO A 22 4.37 -12.72 5.53
CA PRO A 22 3.84 -14.08 5.59
C PRO A 22 4.27 -14.75 6.89
N THR A 23 3.32 -15.32 7.60
CA THR A 23 3.58 -15.99 8.90
C THR A 23 4.50 -17.20 8.76
N SER A 24 4.53 -17.83 7.60
CA SER A 24 5.37 -18.99 7.30
C SER A 24 6.87 -18.73 7.42
N VAL A 25 7.30 -17.47 7.19
CA VAL A 25 8.72 -17.09 7.28
C VAL A 25 9.11 -16.50 8.65
N ILE A 26 8.13 -16.26 9.54
CA ILE A 26 8.36 -15.70 10.87
C ILE A 26 8.67 -16.83 11.86
N ALA A 27 9.76 -16.69 12.59
CA ALA A 27 10.12 -17.58 13.67
C ALA A 27 9.50 -17.15 14.99
N SER A 28 9.50 -15.86 15.27
CA SER A 28 8.94 -15.30 16.51
C SER A 28 8.52 -13.84 16.33
N SER A 29 7.58 -13.42 17.17
CA SER A 29 7.18 -12.03 17.32
C SER A 29 7.33 -11.63 18.79
N LEU A 30 8.19 -10.65 19.07
CA LEU A 30 8.38 -10.06 20.39
C LEU A 30 7.69 -8.70 20.44
N VAL A 31 6.75 -8.54 21.37
CA VAL A 31 6.09 -7.26 21.63
C VAL A 31 6.62 -6.67 22.93
N GLN A 32 7.28 -5.53 22.82
CA GLN A 32 7.79 -4.81 23.99
C GLN A 32 7.05 -3.49 24.13
N LYS A 33 6.42 -3.28 25.29
CA LYS A 33 5.60 -2.12 25.60
C LYS A 33 6.32 -1.07 26.45
N THR A 34 7.49 -1.41 26.99
CA THR A 34 8.30 -0.53 27.83
C THR A 34 9.58 -0.15 27.12
N TYR A 35 10.06 1.06 27.34
CA TYR A 35 11.35 1.49 26.80
C TYR A 35 12.50 0.68 27.39
N SER A 36 13.49 0.40 26.57
CA SER A 36 14.76 -0.18 26.95
C SER A 36 15.86 0.53 26.16
N ALA A 37 17.06 0.63 26.73
CA ALA A 37 18.18 1.33 26.12
C ALA A 37 18.64 0.76 24.76
N ASN A 38 18.15 -0.42 24.39
CA ASN A 38 18.42 -1.06 23.09
C ASN A 38 17.58 -0.47 21.94
N PHE A 39 16.59 0.39 22.25
CA PHE A 39 15.72 0.99 21.24
C PHE A 39 16.10 2.45 20.99
N PRO A 40 15.84 2.95 19.78
CA PRO A 40 16.03 4.36 19.47
C PRO A 40 15.28 5.27 20.45
N ALA A 41 15.80 6.47 20.69
CA ALA A 41 15.16 7.47 21.56
C ALA A 41 13.75 7.88 21.11
N GLU A 42 13.39 7.61 19.87
CA GLU A 42 12.06 7.84 19.26
C GLU A 42 11.01 6.78 19.61
N PHE A 43 11.21 6.04 20.69
CA PHE A 43 10.26 5.02 21.14
C PHE A 43 8.89 5.64 21.46
N GLY A 44 7.88 5.30 20.67
CA GLY A 44 6.53 5.88 20.74
C GLY A 44 5.51 5.03 21.49
N GLY A 45 5.94 4.19 22.46
CA GLY A 45 5.03 3.40 23.31
C GLY A 45 4.98 1.90 23.04
N GLY A 46 5.68 1.38 22.02
CA GLY A 46 5.80 -0.06 21.78
C GLY A 46 6.67 -0.41 20.59
N VAL A 47 7.32 -1.56 20.67
CA VAL A 47 8.10 -2.15 19.57
C VAL A 47 7.59 -3.56 19.31
N ILE A 48 7.35 -3.88 18.06
CA ILE A 48 7.09 -5.24 17.60
C ILE A 48 8.30 -5.68 16.79
N ASN A 49 9.07 -6.62 17.33
CA ASN A 49 10.20 -7.20 16.62
C ASN A 49 9.81 -8.56 16.04
N LEU A 50 9.76 -8.64 14.73
CA LEU A 50 9.54 -9.88 13.99
C LEU A 50 10.90 -10.49 13.67
N THR A 51 11.11 -11.72 14.09
CA THR A 51 12.33 -12.48 13.76
C THR A 51 12.00 -13.51 12.69
N THR A 52 12.70 -13.48 11.58
CA THR A 52 12.55 -14.48 10.51
C THR A 52 13.27 -15.77 10.86
N LYS A 53 12.80 -16.90 10.32
CA LYS A 53 13.55 -18.15 10.33
C LYS A 53 14.90 -17.92 9.64
N ALA A 54 15.99 -18.37 10.25
CA ALA A 54 17.32 -18.25 9.63
C ALA A 54 17.59 -19.45 8.71
N ILE A 55 17.47 -20.64 9.28
CA ILE A 55 17.71 -21.92 8.62
C ILE A 55 16.45 -22.75 8.78
N PRO A 56 15.81 -23.22 7.71
CA PRO A 56 14.73 -24.18 7.77
C PRO A 56 15.25 -25.50 8.41
N ARG A 57 14.42 -26.13 9.23
CA ARG A 57 14.79 -27.42 9.82
C ARG A 57 14.73 -28.56 8.82
N GLU A 58 13.90 -28.43 7.81
CA GLU A 58 13.65 -29.41 6.74
C GLU A 58 13.40 -28.69 5.43
N THR A 59 13.60 -29.36 4.32
CA THR A 59 13.24 -28.85 3.01
C THR A 59 11.71 -28.86 2.88
N PHE A 60 11.15 -27.74 2.50
CA PHE A 60 9.70 -27.60 2.30
C PHE A 60 9.38 -26.66 1.15
N LEU A 61 8.22 -26.87 0.53
CA LEU A 61 7.60 -25.97 -0.42
C LEU A 61 6.10 -25.93 -0.14
N THR A 62 5.59 -24.73 0.13
CA THR A 62 4.16 -24.50 0.37
C THR A 62 3.64 -23.53 -0.69
N VAL A 63 2.58 -23.92 -1.37
CA VAL A 63 1.84 -23.08 -2.29
C VAL A 63 0.43 -22.91 -1.74
N SER A 64 -0.04 -21.70 -1.62
CA SER A 64 -1.41 -21.39 -1.18
C SER A 64 -2.06 -20.40 -2.11
N SER A 65 -3.37 -20.55 -2.30
CA SER A 65 -4.20 -19.58 -2.99
C SER A 65 -5.53 -19.42 -2.26
N ASP A 66 -6.03 -18.20 -2.26
CA ASP A 66 -7.26 -17.83 -1.59
C ASP A 66 -8.18 -17.08 -2.56
N ILE A 67 -9.46 -17.39 -2.52
CA ILE A 67 -10.51 -16.60 -3.17
C ILE A 67 -11.53 -16.26 -2.10
N SER A 68 -11.85 -14.99 -1.94
CA SER A 68 -12.85 -14.54 -0.99
C SER A 68 -13.85 -13.58 -1.62
N VAL A 69 -15.06 -13.62 -1.13
CA VAL A 69 -16.18 -12.79 -1.57
C VAL A 69 -16.64 -11.88 -0.44
N ASN A 70 -17.06 -10.69 -0.80
CA ASN A 70 -17.66 -9.73 0.12
C ASN A 70 -19.04 -9.37 -0.42
N GLY A 71 -20.09 -9.59 0.37
CA GLY A 71 -21.48 -9.40 -0.07
C GLY A 71 -21.83 -7.98 -0.51
N GLU A 72 -21.11 -6.97 0.02
CA GLU A 72 -21.33 -5.56 -0.33
C GLU A 72 -20.47 -5.09 -1.52
N THR A 73 -19.51 -5.90 -1.96
CA THR A 73 -18.55 -5.50 -3.01
C THR A 73 -18.55 -6.46 -4.19
N THR A 74 -18.40 -7.75 -3.91
CA THR A 74 -18.24 -8.75 -4.97
C THR A 74 -19.53 -8.91 -5.78
N ASN A 75 -19.40 -8.82 -7.09
CA ASN A 75 -20.52 -8.85 -8.04
C ASN A 75 -21.52 -7.69 -7.84
N GLN A 76 -21.08 -6.62 -7.19
CA GLN A 76 -21.82 -5.39 -6.98
C GLN A 76 -21.25 -4.24 -7.83
N LEU A 77 -22.02 -3.15 -7.88
CA LEU A 77 -21.62 -1.94 -8.56
C LEU A 77 -20.43 -1.28 -7.82
N GLY A 78 -19.40 -0.94 -8.56
CA GLY A 78 -18.33 -0.09 -8.10
C GLY A 78 -17.83 0.85 -9.18
N TYR A 79 -16.86 1.66 -8.83
CA TYR A 79 -16.24 2.63 -9.72
C TYR A 79 -14.74 2.37 -9.81
N THR A 80 -14.18 2.62 -11.00
CA THR A 80 -12.75 2.51 -11.25
C THR A 80 -12.35 3.55 -12.30
N TYR A 81 -11.14 3.50 -12.79
CA TYR A 81 -10.67 4.28 -13.94
C TYR A 81 -9.67 3.42 -14.73
N TYR A 82 -9.40 3.78 -15.98
CA TYR A 82 -8.54 2.95 -16.82
C TYR A 82 -7.12 2.81 -16.25
N GLY A 83 -6.47 3.94 -15.97
CA GLY A 83 -5.09 3.93 -15.47
C GLY A 83 -4.11 3.27 -16.42
N SER A 84 -3.19 2.49 -15.88
CA SER A 84 -2.19 1.71 -16.60
C SER A 84 -2.68 0.30 -16.91
N SER A 85 -2.22 -0.28 -18.01
CA SER A 85 -2.47 -1.70 -18.33
C SER A 85 -1.81 -2.67 -17.34
N GLN A 86 -0.86 -2.19 -16.54
CA GLN A 86 -0.15 -2.96 -15.53
C GLN A 86 -0.68 -2.74 -14.11
N ASP A 87 -1.74 -1.97 -13.92
CA ASP A 87 -2.32 -1.70 -12.59
C ASP A 87 -2.60 -2.98 -11.79
N TRP A 88 -2.99 -4.07 -12.46
CA TRP A 88 -3.24 -5.36 -11.82
C TRP A 88 -2.04 -5.93 -11.08
N SER A 89 -0.83 -5.59 -11.48
CA SER A 89 0.41 -6.03 -10.84
C SER A 89 0.84 -5.13 -9.66
N GLY A 90 0.16 -4.01 -9.45
CA GLY A 90 0.55 -2.99 -8.49
C GLY A 90 1.64 -2.05 -9.00
N PHE A 91 2.03 -2.15 -10.27
CA PHE A 91 3.01 -1.27 -10.92
C PHE A 91 2.36 -0.42 -12.00
N ASP A 92 2.97 0.73 -12.27
CA ASP A 92 2.60 1.59 -13.39
C ASP A 92 3.53 1.34 -14.59
N ASN A 93 3.05 1.64 -15.79
CA ASN A 93 3.83 1.52 -17.04
C ASN A 93 4.34 2.89 -17.56
N GLY A 94 4.45 3.88 -16.68
CA GLY A 94 4.80 5.26 -17.04
C GLY A 94 3.59 6.17 -17.31
N ASN A 95 2.38 5.65 -17.22
CA ASN A 95 1.17 6.45 -17.44
C ASN A 95 1.02 7.59 -16.41
N ARG A 96 1.54 7.39 -15.19
CA ARG A 96 1.50 8.34 -14.07
C ARG A 96 2.87 8.99 -13.79
N ASP A 97 3.85 8.80 -14.67
CA ASP A 97 5.15 9.43 -14.53
C ASP A 97 5.04 10.95 -14.54
N LEU A 98 6.03 11.59 -13.91
CA LEU A 98 6.14 13.03 -13.84
C LEU A 98 6.17 13.63 -15.25
N LYS A 99 5.14 14.42 -15.58
CA LYS A 99 4.99 15.00 -16.91
C LYS A 99 6.01 16.12 -17.16
N PRO A 100 6.49 16.30 -18.42
CA PRO A 100 7.58 17.23 -18.72
C PRO A 100 7.34 18.68 -18.23
N ALA A 101 6.14 19.20 -18.38
CA ALA A 101 5.83 20.57 -17.92
C ALA A 101 5.94 20.70 -16.41
N LEU A 102 5.45 19.70 -15.65
CA LEU A 102 5.58 19.68 -14.20
C LEU A 102 7.04 19.45 -13.78
N ALA A 103 7.75 18.57 -14.46
CA ALA A 103 9.17 18.30 -14.18
C ALA A 103 10.03 19.58 -14.36
N ALA A 104 9.82 20.31 -15.46
CA ALA A 104 10.50 21.57 -15.71
C ALA A 104 10.19 22.63 -14.64
N HIS A 105 8.91 22.70 -14.22
CA HIS A 105 8.49 23.60 -13.15
C HIS A 105 9.17 23.25 -11.82
N LEU A 106 9.16 21.97 -11.42
CA LEU A 106 9.83 21.52 -10.18
C LEU A 106 11.34 21.79 -10.20
N ALA A 107 11.98 21.57 -11.35
CA ALA A 107 13.41 21.87 -11.52
C ALA A 107 13.73 23.35 -11.38
N SER A 108 12.80 24.25 -11.67
CA SER A 108 12.98 25.71 -11.50
C SER A 108 12.99 26.15 -10.03
N GLY A 109 12.51 25.33 -9.10
CA GLY A 109 12.35 25.68 -7.67
C GLY A 109 11.31 26.77 -7.39
N GLN A 110 10.57 27.23 -8.39
CA GLN A 110 9.58 28.28 -8.24
C GLN A 110 8.26 27.74 -7.67
N ARG A 111 7.54 28.61 -6.94
CA ARG A 111 6.19 28.26 -6.49
C ARG A 111 5.19 28.36 -7.66
N ILE A 112 4.19 27.48 -7.70
CA ILE A 112 3.11 27.54 -8.72
C ILE A 112 2.37 28.87 -8.70
N SER A 113 2.27 29.52 -7.54
CA SER A 113 1.67 30.85 -7.37
C SER A 113 2.56 32.01 -7.84
N ALA A 114 3.82 31.75 -8.22
CA ALA A 114 4.67 32.78 -8.80
C ALA A 114 4.17 33.13 -10.22
N GLY A 115 4.20 34.43 -10.55
CA GLY A 115 3.83 34.86 -11.90
C GLY A 115 4.75 34.25 -12.97
N GLY A 116 4.18 33.94 -14.15
CA GLY A 116 4.92 33.38 -15.29
C GLY A 116 4.94 31.85 -15.38
N VAL A 117 4.29 31.14 -14.46
CA VAL A 117 4.13 29.69 -14.54
C VAL A 117 2.96 29.33 -15.46
N ASP A 118 3.23 28.54 -16.49
CA ASP A 118 2.17 28.02 -17.37
C ASP A 118 1.40 26.86 -16.69
N THR A 119 0.46 27.26 -15.82
CA THR A 119 -0.39 26.31 -15.10
C THR A 119 -1.32 25.53 -16.02
N GLN A 120 -1.69 26.08 -17.17
CA GLN A 120 -2.54 25.42 -18.15
C GLN A 120 -1.79 24.27 -18.84
N ALA A 121 -0.54 24.48 -19.25
CA ALA A 121 0.28 23.42 -19.82
C ALA A 121 0.51 22.28 -18.80
N ILE A 122 0.79 22.62 -17.55
CA ILE A 122 0.93 21.62 -16.47
C ILE A 122 -0.38 20.83 -16.30
N ALA A 123 -1.51 21.52 -16.14
CA ALA A 123 -2.80 20.88 -15.91
C ALA A 123 -3.24 19.99 -17.09
N SER A 124 -3.03 20.43 -18.33
CA SER A 124 -3.38 19.66 -19.52
C SER A 124 -2.62 18.34 -19.65
N GLN A 125 -1.38 18.29 -19.15
CA GLN A 125 -0.59 17.08 -19.14
C GLN A 125 -0.93 16.14 -17.95
N LEU A 126 -1.37 16.68 -16.81
CA LEU A 126 -1.72 15.91 -15.63
C LEU A 126 -3.11 15.25 -15.77
N VAL A 127 -4.07 15.96 -16.32
CA VAL A 127 -5.45 15.46 -16.46
C VAL A 127 -5.61 14.71 -17.75
N THR A 128 -5.44 13.39 -17.69
CA THR A 128 -5.67 12.51 -18.85
C THR A 128 -6.99 11.77 -18.70
N GLY A 129 -7.67 11.48 -19.82
CA GLY A 129 -8.93 10.70 -19.79
C GLY A 129 -8.75 9.31 -19.14
N ARG A 130 -7.55 8.72 -19.23
CA ARG A 130 -7.28 7.42 -18.60
C ARG A 130 -7.24 7.49 -17.07
N ASN A 131 -6.74 8.58 -16.51
CA ASN A 131 -6.53 8.73 -15.07
C ASN A 131 -7.68 9.50 -14.39
N ALA A 132 -8.34 10.42 -15.10
CA ALA A 132 -9.33 11.31 -14.50
C ALA A 132 -10.79 10.86 -14.70
N VAL A 133 -11.09 10.03 -15.71
CA VAL A 133 -12.47 9.64 -16.01
C VAL A 133 -12.83 8.36 -15.28
N ILE A 134 -13.81 8.47 -14.39
CA ILE A 134 -14.34 7.32 -13.65
C ILE A 134 -15.16 6.42 -14.58
N GLN A 135 -14.90 5.14 -14.48
CA GLN A 135 -15.59 4.07 -15.16
C GLN A 135 -16.52 3.33 -14.20
N ARG A 136 -17.73 3.07 -14.62
CA ARG A 136 -18.69 2.27 -13.89
C ARG A 136 -18.42 0.79 -14.15
N ASN A 137 -18.15 0.02 -13.10
CA ASN A 137 -18.06 -1.43 -13.17
C ASN A 137 -19.26 -2.05 -12.44
N ARG A 138 -20.08 -2.78 -13.18
CA ARG A 138 -21.32 -3.37 -12.62
C ARG A 138 -21.05 -4.63 -11.79
N ASN A 139 -19.95 -5.31 -12.04
CA ASN A 139 -19.63 -6.60 -11.43
C ASN A 139 -18.18 -6.59 -10.99
N LEU A 140 -17.93 -6.11 -9.77
CA LEU A 140 -16.58 -6.16 -9.20
C LEU A 140 -16.16 -7.60 -8.98
N PRO A 141 -14.91 -7.97 -9.29
CA PRO A 141 -14.43 -9.33 -9.13
C PRO A 141 -14.30 -9.73 -7.64
N PRO A 142 -14.24 -11.03 -7.34
CA PRO A 142 -13.87 -11.51 -6.02
C PRO A 142 -12.44 -11.12 -5.68
N ASN A 143 -12.12 -11.13 -4.39
CA ASN A 143 -10.75 -10.97 -3.91
C ASN A 143 -9.95 -12.25 -4.17
N GLY A 144 -8.68 -12.08 -4.51
CA GLY A 144 -7.78 -13.21 -4.75
C GLY A 144 -6.41 -12.99 -4.13
N SER A 145 -5.80 -14.07 -3.68
CA SER A 145 -4.40 -14.07 -3.27
C SER A 145 -3.72 -15.38 -3.63
N ALA A 146 -2.41 -15.30 -3.82
CA ALA A 146 -1.55 -16.46 -4.02
C ALA A 146 -0.23 -16.23 -3.28
N ASN A 147 0.30 -17.28 -2.70
CA ASN A 147 1.58 -17.24 -2.00
C ASN A 147 2.35 -18.52 -2.25
N ILE A 148 3.66 -18.40 -2.42
CA ILE A 148 4.61 -19.49 -2.48
C ILE A 148 5.71 -19.24 -1.45
N THR A 149 5.96 -20.22 -0.60
CA THR A 149 7.03 -20.19 0.40
C THR A 149 7.80 -21.47 0.34
N GLY A 150 9.10 -21.39 0.29
CA GLY A 150 9.97 -22.57 0.30
C GLY A 150 11.26 -22.32 1.06
N GLY A 151 11.87 -23.39 1.45
CA GLY A 151 13.15 -23.33 2.13
C GLY A 151 13.83 -24.70 2.17
N THR A 152 15.13 -24.66 2.28
CA THR A 152 15.97 -25.85 2.40
C THR A 152 17.18 -25.56 3.27
N ASN A 153 17.78 -26.60 3.79
CA ASN A 153 19.06 -26.53 4.44
C ASN A 153 20.02 -27.61 3.85
N PHE A 154 21.27 -27.36 3.99
CA PHE A 154 22.31 -28.29 3.59
C PHE A 154 23.57 -28.05 4.43
N ASP A 155 24.31 -29.11 4.72
CA ASP A 155 25.56 -29.05 5.46
C ASP A 155 26.71 -28.64 4.54
N ILE A 156 27.56 -27.74 5.04
CA ILE A 156 28.76 -27.27 4.39
C ILE A 156 29.97 -27.77 5.17
N GLY A 157 30.57 -28.89 4.71
CA GLY A 157 31.61 -29.59 5.46
C GLY A 157 31.03 -30.22 6.74
N ASP A 158 31.89 -30.43 7.74
CA ASP A 158 31.52 -31.18 8.95
C ASP A 158 30.92 -30.28 10.05
N ASP A 159 31.14 -28.95 10.01
CA ASP A 159 30.84 -28.04 11.14
C ASP A 159 29.89 -26.88 10.79
N ALA A 160 29.41 -26.81 9.55
CA ALA A 160 28.56 -25.69 9.16
C ALA A 160 27.28 -26.12 8.43
N THR A 161 26.19 -25.47 8.73
CA THR A 161 24.89 -25.64 8.04
C THR A 161 24.47 -24.32 7.39
N MET A 162 24.07 -24.37 6.14
CA MET A 162 23.48 -23.25 5.42
C MET A 162 21.99 -23.48 5.17
N GLY A 163 21.20 -22.44 5.29
CA GLY A 163 19.78 -22.48 4.95
C GLY A 163 19.42 -21.37 3.98
N ILE A 164 18.47 -21.69 3.11
CA ILE A 164 17.87 -20.74 2.19
C ILE A 164 16.36 -20.74 2.43
N LEU A 165 15.77 -19.56 2.51
CA LEU A 165 14.35 -19.36 2.67
C LEU A 165 13.88 -18.33 1.64
N PHE A 166 12.75 -18.59 0.98
CA PHE A 166 12.13 -17.62 0.10
C PHE A 166 10.63 -17.59 0.30
N ASN A 167 10.04 -16.44 0.00
CA ASN A 167 8.61 -16.23 -0.10
C ASN A 167 8.33 -15.28 -1.25
N ALA A 168 7.23 -15.52 -1.98
CA ALA A 168 6.64 -14.57 -2.90
C ALA A 168 5.12 -14.62 -2.77
N GLY A 169 4.51 -13.45 -2.68
CA GLY A 169 3.07 -13.33 -2.48
C GLY A 169 2.47 -12.23 -3.36
N TYR A 170 1.22 -12.46 -3.75
CA TYR A 170 0.38 -11.52 -4.48
C TYR A 170 -1.01 -11.52 -3.88
N SER A 171 -1.61 -10.35 -3.69
CA SER A 171 -3.03 -10.25 -3.36
C SER A 171 -3.67 -9.07 -4.07
N ASN A 172 -4.93 -9.27 -4.48
CA ASN A 172 -5.75 -8.25 -5.13
C ASN A 172 -7.12 -8.23 -4.44
N LYS A 173 -7.43 -7.12 -3.78
CA LYS A 173 -8.64 -6.96 -2.98
C LYS A 173 -9.45 -5.76 -3.44
N TRP A 174 -10.75 -5.96 -3.59
CA TRP A 174 -11.71 -4.92 -3.90
C TRP A 174 -12.60 -4.63 -2.70
N ARG A 175 -12.89 -3.36 -2.50
CA ARG A 175 -13.81 -2.90 -1.46
C ARG A 175 -14.57 -1.67 -1.92
N THR A 176 -15.89 -1.73 -1.90
CA THR A 176 -16.77 -0.57 -2.08
C THR A 176 -17.36 -0.14 -0.74
N ARG A 177 -17.48 1.15 -0.53
CA ARG A 177 -18.03 1.75 0.69
C ARG A 177 -18.90 2.94 0.33
N ASP A 178 -20.06 3.03 0.97
CA ASP A 178 -20.84 4.25 1.04
C ASP A 178 -20.40 5.05 2.27
N THR A 179 -20.11 6.33 2.08
CA THR A 179 -19.54 7.18 3.12
C THR A 179 -20.25 8.52 3.13
N LEU A 180 -20.64 8.98 4.30
CA LEU A 180 -21.05 10.37 4.52
C LEU A 180 -19.82 11.16 4.98
N GLN A 181 -19.39 12.13 4.17
CA GLN A 181 -18.31 13.03 4.53
C GLN A 181 -18.85 14.40 4.82
N GLN A 182 -18.68 14.86 6.07
CA GLN A 182 -19.12 16.16 6.52
C GLN A 182 -17.96 16.89 7.19
N THR A 183 -17.83 18.17 6.90
CA THR A 183 -16.91 19.08 7.59
C THR A 183 -17.70 20.30 8.02
N ALA A 184 -17.58 20.69 9.27
CA ALA A 184 -18.21 21.90 9.78
C ALA A 184 -17.33 23.12 9.56
N SER A 185 -17.96 24.27 9.27
CA SER A 185 -17.30 25.57 9.20
C SER A 185 -17.34 26.32 10.54
N THR A 186 -18.20 25.87 11.46
CA THR A 186 -18.37 26.46 12.80
C THR A 186 -18.06 25.45 13.89
N LEU A 187 -17.56 25.93 15.03
CA LEU A 187 -17.21 25.10 16.19
C LEU A 187 -18.41 24.37 16.80
N ASP A 188 -19.60 24.94 16.69
CA ASP A 188 -20.86 24.38 17.18
C ASP A 188 -21.49 23.37 16.20
N LEU A 189 -20.83 23.10 15.07
CA LEU A 189 -21.28 22.18 14.02
C LEU A 189 -22.61 22.57 13.34
N SER A 190 -23.09 23.79 13.54
CA SER A 190 -24.37 24.26 13.00
C SER A 190 -24.33 24.51 11.51
N GLN A 191 -23.14 24.82 10.96
CA GLN A 191 -22.96 25.05 9.54
C GLN A 191 -21.95 24.05 8.97
N LYS A 192 -22.35 23.42 7.87
CA LYS A 192 -21.50 22.47 7.13
C LYS A 192 -20.79 23.17 5.98
N GLU A 193 -19.48 23.13 5.98
CA GLU A 193 -18.67 23.57 4.84
C GLU A 193 -18.78 22.57 3.69
N LEU A 194 -18.82 21.28 4.04
CA LEU A 194 -18.87 20.17 3.10
C LEU A 194 -19.87 19.13 3.60
N ASP A 195 -20.77 18.68 2.74
CA ASP A 195 -21.74 17.62 3.01
C ASP A 195 -21.91 16.76 1.75
N PHE A 196 -21.20 15.62 1.70
CA PHE A 196 -21.17 14.72 0.55
C PHE A 196 -21.50 13.29 0.95
N GLN A 197 -22.43 12.70 0.22
CA GLN A 197 -22.55 11.25 0.14
C GLN A 197 -21.61 10.73 -0.94
N ARG A 198 -20.74 9.77 -0.60
CA ARG A 198 -19.70 9.27 -1.48
C ARG A 198 -19.72 7.76 -1.58
N VAL A 199 -19.62 7.26 -2.81
CA VAL A 199 -19.27 5.87 -3.10
C VAL A 199 -17.77 5.83 -3.37
N ILE A 200 -17.05 5.04 -2.61
CA ILE A 200 -15.61 4.87 -2.72
C ILE A 200 -15.32 3.42 -3.05
N THR A 201 -14.67 3.19 -4.17
CA THR A 201 -14.20 1.85 -4.54
C THR A 201 -12.67 1.81 -4.51
N ASP A 202 -12.16 0.91 -3.70
CA ASP A 202 -10.74 0.64 -3.53
C ASP A 202 -10.39 -0.67 -4.24
N ASN A 203 -9.29 -0.67 -4.97
CA ASN A 203 -8.60 -1.87 -5.41
C ASN A 203 -7.19 -1.84 -4.82
N ARG A 204 -6.95 -2.67 -3.80
CA ARG A 204 -5.65 -2.78 -3.14
C ARG A 204 -4.91 -4.00 -3.65
N ILE A 205 -3.71 -3.78 -4.13
CA ILE A 205 -2.82 -4.81 -4.67
C ILE A 205 -1.56 -4.82 -3.83
N VAL A 206 -1.23 -5.99 -3.27
CA VAL A 206 0.00 -6.18 -2.49
C VAL A 206 0.86 -7.23 -3.17
N VAL A 207 2.10 -6.87 -3.43
CA VAL A 207 3.15 -7.77 -3.89
C VAL A 207 4.22 -7.81 -2.83
N ASN A 208 4.55 -8.98 -2.33
CA ASN A 208 5.61 -9.15 -1.37
C ASN A 208 6.59 -10.24 -1.79
N GLY A 209 7.81 -10.10 -1.33
CA GLY A 209 8.87 -11.08 -1.52
C GLY A 209 9.85 -11.06 -0.36
N LEU A 210 10.36 -12.21 -0.01
CA LEU A 210 11.42 -12.36 0.97
C LEU A 210 12.40 -13.41 0.49
N VAL A 211 13.69 -13.10 0.61
CA VAL A 211 14.78 -14.08 0.46
C VAL A 211 15.67 -13.97 1.69
N GLY A 212 15.90 -15.10 2.32
CA GLY A 212 16.78 -15.22 3.48
C GLY A 212 17.85 -16.29 3.26
N VAL A 213 19.06 -16.00 3.69
CA VAL A 213 20.16 -16.94 3.74
C VAL A 213 20.73 -16.92 5.15
N GLY A 214 20.87 -18.08 5.75
CA GLY A 214 21.48 -18.25 7.06
C GLY A 214 22.64 -19.24 7.00
N ILE A 215 23.70 -18.97 7.75
CA ILE A 215 24.83 -19.88 7.93
C ILE A 215 25.09 -19.97 9.42
N GLU A 216 25.17 -21.20 9.91
CA GLU A 216 25.58 -21.52 11.28
C GLU A 216 26.84 -22.39 11.23
N ALA A 217 27.90 -21.95 11.91
CA ALA A 217 29.16 -22.67 11.99
C ALA A 217 29.69 -22.59 13.46
N GLY A 218 29.61 -23.66 14.20
CA GLY A 218 29.86 -23.66 15.63
C GLY A 218 28.99 -22.62 16.35
N ASP A 219 29.59 -21.72 17.10
CA ASP A 219 28.91 -20.65 17.81
C ASP A 219 28.60 -19.42 16.94
N GLN A 220 29.05 -19.41 15.68
CA GLN A 220 28.87 -18.28 14.76
C GLN A 220 27.59 -18.43 13.96
N LYS A 221 26.81 -17.34 13.88
CA LYS A 221 25.57 -17.29 13.09
C LYS A 221 25.56 -16.05 12.23
N VAL A 222 25.44 -16.22 10.92
CA VAL A 222 25.26 -15.15 9.95
C VAL A 222 23.89 -15.28 9.31
N ARG A 223 23.17 -14.19 9.24
CA ARG A 223 21.87 -14.10 8.57
C ARG A 223 21.81 -12.91 7.65
N TRP A 224 21.46 -13.16 6.41
CA TRP A 224 21.11 -12.12 5.46
C TRP A 224 19.62 -12.28 5.08
N THR A 225 18.87 -11.18 5.13
CA THR A 225 17.45 -11.18 4.78
C THR A 225 17.16 -9.96 3.90
N ASN A 226 16.58 -10.21 2.74
CA ASN A 226 16.08 -9.20 1.84
C ASN A 226 14.55 -9.27 1.79
N VAL A 227 13.88 -8.15 1.93
CA VAL A 227 12.41 -8.05 1.91
C VAL A 227 12.00 -7.01 0.88
N PHE A 228 11.09 -7.39 0.02
CA PHE A 228 10.41 -6.51 -0.92
C PHE A 228 8.93 -6.47 -0.58
N ILE A 229 8.37 -5.26 -0.45
CA ILE A 229 6.94 -5.05 -0.23
C ILE A 229 6.51 -3.90 -1.10
N ARG A 230 5.46 -4.14 -1.90
CA ARG A 230 4.74 -3.12 -2.63
C ARG A 230 3.28 -3.22 -2.29
N ASP A 231 2.76 -2.17 -1.69
CA ASP A 231 1.35 -1.99 -1.37
C ASP A 231 0.80 -0.85 -2.24
N THR A 232 -0.14 -1.16 -3.09
CA THR A 232 -0.68 -0.22 -4.04
C THR A 232 -2.19 -0.11 -3.87
N LEU A 233 -2.67 1.12 -3.77
CA LEU A 233 -4.08 1.43 -3.67
C LEU A 233 -4.55 2.24 -4.88
N LYS A 234 -5.37 1.63 -5.72
CA LYS A 234 -6.11 2.29 -6.79
C LYS A 234 -7.51 2.63 -6.28
N GLN A 235 -7.86 3.90 -6.25
CA GLN A 235 -9.11 4.34 -5.67
C GLN A 235 -9.89 5.24 -6.63
N ALA A 236 -11.19 5.01 -6.72
CA ALA A 236 -12.14 5.90 -7.38
C ALA A 236 -13.23 6.33 -6.39
N ARG A 237 -13.55 7.62 -6.40
CA ARG A 237 -14.57 8.22 -5.54
C ARG A 237 -15.57 8.99 -6.38
N LEU A 238 -16.84 8.71 -6.18
CA LEU A 238 -17.93 9.47 -6.74
C LEU A 238 -18.78 10.03 -5.60
N GLY A 239 -18.95 11.33 -5.54
CA GLY A 239 -19.69 12.02 -4.48
C GLY A 239 -20.76 12.95 -5.03
N VAL A 240 -21.87 13.03 -4.31
CA VAL A 240 -22.94 13.99 -4.54
C VAL A 240 -23.19 14.74 -3.24
N GLY A 241 -23.25 16.07 -3.30
CA GLY A 241 -23.43 16.86 -2.09
C GLY A 241 -23.31 18.34 -2.32
N THR A 242 -23.07 19.08 -1.24
CA THR A 242 -22.94 20.53 -1.23
C THR A 242 -21.59 20.97 -0.68
N ARG A 243 -21.10 22.10 -1.16
CA ARG A 243 -19.89 22.74 -0.66
C ARG A 243 -20.11 24.25 -0.56
N GLN A 244 -20.08 24.78 0.66
CA GLN A 244 -20.49 26.15 0.95
C GLN A 244 -19.70 27.20 0.16
N ASN A 245 -18.39 27.02 0.00
CA ASN A 245 -17.53 27.98 -0.70
C ASN A 245 -17.61 27.92 -2.24
N LEU A 246 -18.23 26.88 -2.82
CA LEU A 246 -18.43 26.76 -4.26
C LEU A 246 -19.89 27.01 -4.64
N SER A 247 -20.81 26.35 -3.95
CA SER A 247 -22.24 26.51 -4.14
C SER A 247 -22.99 26.02 -2.90
N PRO A 248 -23.46 26.94 -2.04
CA PRO A 248 -24.10 26.56 -0.78
C PRO A 248 -25.47 25.89 -0.98
N THR A 249 -26.13 26.14 -2.11
CA THR A 249 -27.48 25.65 -2.38
C THR A 249 -27.61 24.66 -3.52
N ALA A 250 -26.60 24.59 -4.42
CA ALA A 250 -26.64 23.65 -5.53
C ALA A 250 -25.96 22.33 -5.18
N THR A 251 -26.58 21.23 -5.60
CA THR A 251 -25.99 19.89 -5.52
C THR A 251 -24.85 19.78 -6.52
N LEU A 252 -23.68 19.41 -6.03
CA LEU A 252 -22.46 19.20 -6.81
C LEU A 252 -22.21 17.69 -6.98
N MET A 253 -21.74 17.31 -8.15
CA MET A 253 -21.16 16.00 -8.38
C MET A 253 -19.64 16.13 -8.40
N GLN A 254 -18.96 15.36 -7.57
CA GLN A 254 -17.51 15.32 -7.51
C GLN A 254 -17.00 13.93 -7.81
N GLN A 255 -16.00 13.84 -8.66
CA GLN A 255 -15.29 12.59 -8.94
C GLN A 255 -13.79 12.77 -8.68
N ASP A 256 -13.20 11.78 -8.05
CA ASP A 256 -11.77 11.74 -7.75
C ASP A 256 -11.21 10.36 -8.07
N THR A 257 -9.98 10.33 -8.55
CA THR A 257 -9.19 9.12 -8.75
C THR A 257 -7.85 9.26 -8.06
N ALA A 258 -7.36 8.18 -7.47
CA ALA A 258 -6.09 8.18 -6.79
C ALA A 258 -5.33 6.87 -7.01
N TRP A 259 -4.01 6.97 -6.93
CA TRP A 259 -3.06 5.88 -6.96
C TRP A 259 -1.97 6.16 -5.91
N TYR A 260 -1.81 5.27 -4.96
CA TYR A 260 -0.86 5.35 -3.86
C TYR A 260 0.13 4.19 -3.89
#